data_4f23dacdf46bb27bb25eb4fbf30ce3e0
#
_entry.id   4f23dacdf46bb27bb25eb4fbf30ce3e0
#
_cell.length_a   1.000
_cell.length_b   1.000
_cell.length_c   1.000
_cell.angle_alpha   90.00
_cell.angle_beta   90.00
_cell.angle_gamma   90.00
#
_symmetry.space_group_name_H-M   'P 1'
#
loop_
_entity.id
_entity.type
_entity.pdbx_description
1 polymer ?
#
loop_
_entity_poly.entity_id
_entity_poly.type
_entity_poly.pdbx_seq_one_letter_code
_entity_poly.pdbx_strand_id
1 'polypeptide(L)'
;MFVSGAYFQERCRWNLDKRYPIRKWSSLLELKTGDSVFLKVSDIPYFVSLRLSKPVSLVVHNSDESFTDELYFQVKPFVTEVSAVNCVTRYAKQLALGLRDHQYTSHHVLRAVMAEPAIPRDILCLVNFLIGTNPGERQKVYDLFKNNPHCLVQHDYMHYQKSMHFQDEDNQKRRLEFYRTLKRCKYAICPAGTGIDTHRVYECINLGVIPIVRSSPLDSLYASMPVKVVQDWTDVIPWLEQEARSCTLPPAQ
;
A
#
# COMPACT_ATOMS: atom_id res chain seq x y z
N MET A 1 -8.06 11.09 9.40
CA MET A 1 -6.91 11.36 8.49
C MET A 1 -6.42 10.00 8.01
N PHE A 2 -6.12 9.85 6.72
CA PHE A 2 -5.62 8.58 6.18
C PHE A 2 -4.11 8.48 6.34
N VAL A 3 -3.62 7.27 6.61
CA VAL A 3 -2.18 6.97 6.54
C VAL A 3 -1.76 6.93 5.08
N SER A 4 -0.71 7.67 4.73
CA SER A 4 -0.10 7.76 3.40
C SER A 4 1.32 8.30 3.51
N GLY A 5 2.06 8.37 2.41
CA GLY A 5 3.37 9.01 2.41
C GLY A 5 3.34 10.45 2.86
N ALA A 6 2.35 11.24 2.40
CA ALA A 6 2.16 12.62 2.83
C ALA A 6 1.91 12.73 4.35
N TYR A 7 1.19 11.75 4.94
CA TYR A 7 0.97 11.71 6.39
C TYR A 7 2.28 11.65 7.18
N PHE A 8 3.23 10.81 6.76
CA PHE A 8 4.53 10.71 7.41
C PHE A 8 5.41 11.92 7.11
N GLN A 9 5.38 12.40 5.87
CA GLN A 9 6.15 13.54 5.41
C GLN A 9 5.82 14.83 6.18
N GLU A 10 4.54 15.10 6.41
CA GLU A 10 4.06 16.26 7.16
C GLU A 10 4.47 16.24 8.65
N ARG A 11 4.73 15.06 9.20
CA ARG A 11 5.13 14.85 10.60
C ARG A 11 6.62 14.85 10.80
N CYS A 12 7.39 14.72 9.74
CA CYS A 12 8.83 14.85 9.81
C CYS A 12 9.25 16.31 9.83
N ARG A 13 10.26 16.63 10.64
CA ARG A 13 10.80 17.98 10.72
C ARG A 13 11.55 18.36 9.43
N TRP A 14 12.21 17.41 8.80
CA TRP A 14 12.99 17.58 7.59
C TRP A 14 12.52 16.65 6.48
N ASN A 15 12.61 17.13 5.25
CA ASN A 15 12.17 16.37 4.08
C ASN A 15 13.19 16.46 2.95
N LEU A 16 13.70 15.30 2.53
CA LEU A 16 14.62 15.18 1.40
C LEU A 16 13.92 14.86 0.08
N ASP A 17 12.67 14.47 0.08
CA ASP A 17 11.93 14.23 -1.16
C ASP A 17 11.68 15.55 -1.90
N LYS A 18 12.49 15.79 -2.93
CA LYS A 18 12.46 17.02 -3.73
C LYS A 18 11.13 17.31 -4.42
N ARG A 19 10.26 16.31 -4.57
CA ARG A 19 8.94 16.48 -5.22
C ARG A 19 7.95 17.25 -4.36
N TYR A 20 8.23 17.38 -3.07
CA TYR A 20 7.37 18.05 -2.10
C TYR A 20 8.17 19.08 -1.31
N PRO A 21 8.04 20.37 -1.62
CA PRO A 21 8.86 21.44 -1.02
C PRO A 21 8.42 21.80 0.41
N ILE A 22 7.90 20.87 1.21
CA ILE A 22 7.55 21.13 2.60
C ILE A 22 8.82 21.05 3.44
N ARG A 23 9.37 22.20 3.82
CA ARG A 23 10.55 22.39 4.65
C ARG A 23 11.85 21.88 4.00
N LYS A 24 12.39 22.68 3.10
CA LYS A 24 13.73 22.48 2.55
C LYS A 24 14.79 22.52 3.66
N TRP A 25 15.85 21.74 3.49
CA TRP A 25 17.11 21.94 4.21
C TRP A 25 17.62 23.37 3.99
N SER A 26 17.18 24.29 4.83
CA SER A 26 17.68 25.67 4.77
C SER A 26 19.03 25.79 5.46
N SER A 27 19.31 24.93 6.43
CA SER A 27 20.63 24.87 7.08
C SER A 27 20.78 23.55 7.86
N LEU A 28 21.84 22.79 7.58
CA LEU A 28 22.27 21.64 8.38
C LEU A 28 22.65 22.04 9.83
N LEU A 29 22.95 23.32 10.05
CA LEU A 29 23.31 23.85 11.37
C LEU A 29 22.13 23.83 12.35
N GLU A 30 20.91 23.85 11.86
CA GLU A 30 19.69 23.80 12.68
C GLU A 30 19.28 22.39 13.09
N LEU A 31 19.88 21.36 12.50
CA LEU A 31 19.56 19.97 12.76
C LEU A 31 19.97 19.57 14.18
N LYS A 32 19.05 18.93 14.90
CA LYS A 32 19.25 18.44 16.27
C LYS A 32 19.25 16.92 16.29
N THR A 33 19.96 16.34 17.26
CA THR A 33 19.89 14.90 17.50
C THR A 33 18.46 14.45 17.74
N GLY A 34 18.01 13.40 17.04
CA GLY A 34 16.66 12.86 17.12
C GLY A 34 15.62 13.59 16.25
N ASP A 35 16.00 14.65 15.51
CA ASP A 35 15.10 15.25 14.52
C ASP A 35 14.65 14.19 13.50
N SER A 36 13.39 14.25 13.11
CA SER A 36 12.83 13.32 12.11
C SER A 36 13.13 13.80 10.69
N VAL A 37 13.62 12.89 9.87
CA VAL A 37 13.98 13.12 8.46
C VAL A 37 13.18 12.16 7.58
N PHE A 38 12.43 12.70 6.64
CA PHE A 38 11.73 11.93 5.62
C PHE A 38 12.55 11.84 4.34
N LEU A 39 12.64 10.64 3.77
CA LEU A 39 13.28 10.41 2.47
C LEU A 39 12.74 9.16 1.79
N LYS A 40 13.10 8.95 0.52
CA LYS A 40 12.89 7.70 -0.23
C LYS A 40 14.13 6.82 -0.20
N VAL A 41 13.97 5.56 -0.56
CA VAL A 41 15.13 4.65 -0.74
C VAL A 41 16.14 5.26 -1.72
N SER A 42 15.69 5.82 -2.83
CA SER A 42 16.55 6.47 -3.83
C SER A 42 17.35 7.68 -3.31
N ASP A 43 16.93 8.28 -2.18
CA ASP A 43 17.61 9.44 -1.59
C ASP A 43 18.68 9.04 -0.55
N ILE A 44 18.77 7.74 -0.20
CA ILE A 44 19.72 7.24 0.80
C ILE A 44 21.19 7.57 0.45
N PRO A 45 21.67 7.38 -0.79
CA PRO A 45 23.04 7.75 -1.12
C PRO A 45 23.36 9.23 -0.85
N TYR A 46 22.41 10.12 -1.17
CA TYR A 46 22.53 11.54 -0.87
C TYR A 46 22.53 11.80 0.64
N PHE A 47 21.61 11.19 1.39
CA PHE A 47 21.56 11.31 2.84
C PHE A 47 22.86 10.88 3.50
N VAL A 48 23.46 9.76 3.09
CA VAL A 48 24.74 9.25 3.61
C VAL A 48 25.88 10.21 3.26
N SER A 49 25.88 10.82 2.07
CA SER A 49 26.90 11.78 1.65
C SER A 49 26.95 13.06 2.50
N LEU A 50 25.85 13.41 3.17
CA LEU A 50 25.76 14.56 4.07
C LEU A 50 26.64 14.42 5.34
N ARG A 51 27.02 13.19 5.71
CA ARG A 51 27.87 12.88 6.87
C ARG A 51 27.46 13.64 8.13
N LEU A 52 26.17 13.53 8.46
CA LEU A 52 25.58 14.23 9.59
C LEU A 52 26.34 13.95 10.88
N SER A 53 26.72 15.00 11.61
CA SER A 53 27.38 14.88 12.92
C SER A 53 26.40 14.62 14.06
N LYS A 54 25.11 14.85 13.84
CA LYS A 54 24.02 14.61 14.80
C LYS A 54 23.11 13.55 14.24
N PRO A 55 22.94 12.39 14.91
CA PRO A 55 22.10 11.32 14.43
C PRO A 55 20.61 11.72 14.51
N VAL A 56 19.84 11.26 13.52
CA VAL A 56 18.43 11.60 13.31
C VAL A 56 17.51 10.37 13.38
N SER A 57 16.22 10.58 13.55
CA SER A 57 15.19 9.55 13.33
C SER A 57 14.83 9.55 11.85
N LEU A 58 15.00 8.40 11.17
CA LEU A 58 14.82 8.29 9.73
C LEU A 58 13.48 7.65 9.40
N VAL A 59 12.70 8.30 8.53
CA VAL A 59 11.45 7.80 7.97
C VAL A 59 11.64 7.60 6.46
N VAL A 60 11.71 6.33 6.03
CA VAL A 60 11.86 5.94 4.62
C VAL A 60 10.49 5.55 4.08
N HIS A 61 9.95 6.34 3.16
CA HIS A 61 8.62 6.09 2.60
C HIS A 61 8.54 6.50 1.12
N ASN A 62 7.37 6.32 0.49
CA ASN A 62 7.14 6.64 -0.93
C ASN A 62 8.11 5.92 -1.88
N SER A 63 8.51 4.70 -1.53
CA SER A 63 9.38 3.84 -2.33
C SER A 63 8.71 2.48 -2.56
N ASP A 64 8.81 2.00 -3.78
CA ASP A 64 8.43 0.61 -4.13
C ASP A 64 9.56 -0.38 -3.77
N GLU A 65 10.79 0.12 -3.68
CA GLU A 65 11.98 -0.66 -3.35
C GLU A 65 11.95 -1.12 -1.89
N SER A 66 12.45 -2.33 -1.65
CA SER A 66 12.57 -2.87 -0.29
C SER A 66 13.69 -2.18 0.48
N PHE A 67 13.42 -1.86 1.76
CA PHE A 67 14.43 -1.40 2.69
C PHE A 67 15.11 -2.61 3.33
N THR A 68 16.38 -2.86 2.93
CA THR A 68 17.15 -4.07 3.24
C THR A 68 18.15 -3.88 4.38
N ASP A 69 18.79 -4.98 4.82
CA ASP A 69 19.90 -4.93 5.77
C ASP A 69 21.05 -4.06 5.25
N GLU A 70 21.35 -4.16 3.96
CA GLU A 70 22.41 -3.37 3.33
C GLU A 70 22.14 -1.87 3.45
N LEU A 71 20.93 -1.44 3.13
CA LEU A 71 20.52 -0.04 3.26
C LEU A 71 20.52 0.42 4.73
N TYR A 72 20.09 -0.44 5.64
CA TYR A 72 20.16 -0.14 7.06
C TYR A 72 21.61 0.12 7.52
N PHE A 73 22.55 -0.74 7.15
CA PHE A 73 23.96 -0.57 7.56
C PHE A 73 24.62 0.65 6.94
N GLN A 74 24.17 1.10 5.76
CA GLN A 74 24.63 2.37 5.18
C GLN A 74 24.19 3.59 5.99
N VAL A 75 22.95 3.62 6.50
CA VAL A 75 22.40 4.76 7.25
C VAL A 75 22.72 4.70 8.75
N LYS A 76 23.01 3.52 9.31
CA LYS A 76 23.20 3.26 10.74
C LYS A 76 24.11 4.27 11.45
N PRO A 77 25.27 4.73 10.88
CA PRO A 77 26.12 5.70 11.55
C PRO A 77 25.49 7.07 11.80
N PHE A 78 24.39 7.39 11.11
CA PHE A 78 23.77 8.71 11.07
C PHE A 78 22.38 8.76 11.69
N VAL A 79 21.89 7.64 12.23
CA VAL A 79 20.51 7.53 12.72
C VAL A 79 20.42 7.03 14.14
N THR A 80 19.40 7.50 14.88
CA THR A 80 19.01 6.96 16.18
C THR A 80 18.04 5.80 16.01
N GLU A 81 17.15 5.89 15.01
CA GLU A 81 16.18 4.86 14.65
C GLU A 81 15.80 4.98 13.17
N VAL A 82 15.28 3.90 12.62
CA VAL A 82 14.78 3.86 11.24
C VAL A 82 13.40 3.23 11.24
N SER A 83 12.49 3.86 10.50
CA SER A 83 11.17 3.30 10.16
C SER A 83 11.01 3.33 8.66
N ALA A 84 10.63 2.20 8.03
CA ALA A 84 10.62 2.11 6.57
C ALA A 84 9.40 1.35 6.03
N VAL A 85 8.87 1.82 4.90
CA VAL A 85 7.91 1.04 4.08
C VAL A 85 8.66 -0.07 3.34
N ASN A 86 7.98 -1.15 2.97
CA ASN A 86 8.59 -2.32 2.34
C ASN A 86 9.85 -2.81 3.08
N CYS A 87 9.83 -2.73 4.40
CA CYS A 87 10.98 -3.06 5.25
C CYS A 87 11.14 -4.57 5.40
N VAL A 88 12.21 -5.10 4.86
CA VAL A 88 12.55 -6.53 4.94
C VAL A 88 13.67 -6.82 5.95
N THR A 89 14.22 -5.78 6.58
CA THR A 89 15.23 -5.90 7.63
C THR A 89 14.61 -5.96 9.02
N ARG A 90 15.21 -6.72 9.92
CA ARG A 90 14.84 -6.78 11.35
C ARG A 90 15.34 -5.58 12.17
N TYR A 91 16.21 -4.76 11.59
CA TYR A 91 16.88 -3.65 12.30
C TYR A 91 16.10 -2.33 12.24
N ALA A 92 15.03 -2.27 11.45
CA ALA A 92 14.18 -1.10 11.31
C ALA A 92 12.72 -1.45 11.61
N LYS A 93 11.92 -0.44 11.98
CA LYS A 93 10.48 -0.60 12.16
C LYS A 93 9.78 -0.64 10.80
N GLN A 94 8.84 -1.56 10.64
CA GLN A 94 8.00 -1.61 9.46
C GLN A 94 6.95 -0.51 9.51
N LEU A 95 6.80 0.22 8.41
CA LEU A 95 5.74 1.19 8.20
C LEU A 95 4.73 0.69 7.17
N ALA A 96 3.48 0.99 7.42
CA ALA A 96 2.41 0.78 6.48
C ALA A 96 2.57 1.73 5.28
N LEU A 97 2.41 1.21 4.05
CA LEU A 97 2.39 2.04 2.85
C LEU A 97 1.21 3.02 2.88
N GLY A 98 0.07 2.55 3.37
CA GLY A 98 -1.14 3.35 3.44
C GLY A 98 -1.80 3.60 2.09
N LEU A 99 -2.68 4.58 2.04
CA LEU A 99 -3.30 5.03 0.80
C LEU A 99 -2.30 5.81 -0.06
N ARG A 100 -2.50 5.84 -1.36
CA ARG A 100 -1.79 6.78 -2.24
C ARG A 100 -1.94 8.21 -1.73
N ASP A 101 -0.92 9.02 -1.91
CA ASP A 101 -0.99 10.44 -1.56
C ASP A 101 -2.12 11.14 -2.31
N HIS A 102 -2.75 12.11 -1.65
CA HIS A 102 -3.95 12.80 -2.14
C HIS A 102 -3.80 13.42 -3.54
N GLN A 103 -2.59 13.79 -3.93
CA GLN A 103 -2.29 14.30 -5.27
C GLN A 103 -2.39 13.24 -6.37
N TYR A 104 -2.28 11.95 -6.02
CA TYR A 104 -2.40 10.82 -6.94
C TYR A 104 -3.71 10.05 -6.78
N THR A 105 -4.55 10.43 -5.82
CA THR A 105 -5.82 9.77 -5.59
C THR A 105 -6.83 10.70 -4.95
N SER A 106 -8.07 10.53 -5.32
CA SER A 106 -9.16 11.33 -4.79
C SER A 106 -9.61 10.78 -3.42
N HIS A 107 -8.91 11.12 -2.34
CA HIS A 107 -9.28 10.71 -0.97
C HIS A 107 -10.73 11.10 -0.63
N HIS A 108 -11.27 12.19 -1.22
CA HIS A 108 -12.65 12.58 -1.02
C HIS A 108 -13.63 11.55 -1.56
N VAL A 109 -13.33 10.89 -2.70
CA VAL A 109 -14.17 9.84 -3.26
C VAL A 109 -14.21 8.63 -2.33
N LEU A 110 -13.07 8.20 -1.80
CA LEU A 110 -13.04 7.11 -0.80
C LEU A 110 -13.84 7.48 0.44
N ARG A 111 -13.67 8.70 0.97
CA ARG A 111 -14.45 9.18 2.13
C ARG A 111 -15.95 9.21 1.84
N ALA A 112 -16.35 9.65 0.66
CA ALA A 112 -17.76 9.65 0.26
C ALA A 112 -18.34 8.23 0.30
N VAL A 113 -17.64 7.23 -0.27
CA VAL A 113 -18.07 5.84 -0.24
C VAL A 113 -18.07 5.26 1.18
N MET A 114 -17.09 5.62 2.02
CA MET A 114 -17.09 5.21 3.43
C MET A 114 -18.29 5.74 4.20
N ALA A 115 -18.73 6.96 3.89
CA ALA A 115 -19.87 7.61 4.53
C ALA A 115 -21.23 7.12 4.02
N GLU A 116 -21.28 6.41 2.87
CA GLU A 116 -22.51 5.79 2.39
C GLU A 116 -23.02 4.75 3.39
N PRO A 117 -24.34 4.53 3.49
CA PRO A 117 -24.92 3.49 4.35
C PRO A 117 -24.25 2.14 4.17
N ALA A 118 -24.34 1.31 5.20
CA ALA A 118 -23.89 -0.07 5.10
C ALA A 118 -24.71 -0.80 4.02
N ILE A 119 -24.04 -1.55 3.18
CA ILE A 119 -24.64 -2.34 2.10
C ILE A 119 -24.33 -3.83 2.30
N PRO A 120 -25.19 -4.74 1.83
CA PRO A 120 -24.88 -6.16 1.84
C PRO A 120 -23.56 -6.42 1.08
N ARG A 121 -22.77 -7.36 1.58
CA ARG A 121 -21.57 -7.84 0.90
C ARG A 121 -21.96 -9.07 0.07
N ASP A 122 -22.42 -8.82 -1.14
CA ASP A 122 -22.94 -9.81 -2.08
C ASP A 122 -21.89 -10.38 -3.04
N ILE A 123 -20.65 -9.86 -2.97
CA ILE A 123 -19.49 -10.36 -3.72
C ILE A 123 -18.53 -11.03 -2.73
N LEU A 124 -18.23 -12.32 -2.94
CA LEU A 124 -17.36 -13.03 -2.02
C LEU A 124 -15.92 -12.53 -2.13
N CYS A 125 -15.35 -12.51 -3.34
CA CYS A 125 -13.95 -12.11 -3.53
C CYS A 125 -13.78 -11.26 -4.81
N LEU A 126 -12.98 -10.21 -4.73
CA LEU A 126 -12.60 -9.38 -5.87
C LEU A 126 -11.19 -9.71 -6.35
N VAL A 127 -11.03 -9.87 -7.66
CA VAL A 127 -9.74 -9.95 -8.36
C VAL A 127 -9.62 -8.75 -9.29
N ASN A 128 -8.87 -7.74 -8.85
CA ASN A 128 -8.70 -6.50 -9.58
C ASN A 128 -7.33 -5.89 -9.27
N PHE A 129 -6.36 -6.10 -10.13
CA PHE A 129 -5.01 -5.53 -10.04
C PHE A 129 -4.35 -5.41 -11.41
N LEU A 130 -3.39 -4.50 -11.53
CA LEU A 130 -2.62 -4.33 -12.76
C LEU A 130 -1.50 -5.37 -12.84
N ILE A 131 -1.55 -6.25 -13.83
CA ILE A 131 -0.55 -7.31 -14.04
C ILE A 131 0.84 -6.72 -14.27
N GLY A 132 0.94 -5.64 -15.04
CA GLY A 132 2.20 -5.05 -15.47
C GLY A 132 3.12 -4.52 -14.35
N THR A 133 2.64 -4.35 -13.11
CA THR A 133 3.47 -3.89 -11.98
C THR A 133 4.27 -5.01 -11.31
N ASN A 134 3.91 -6.27 -11.57
CA ASN A 134 4.64 -7.48 -11.16
C ASN A 134 4.18 -8.66 -12.04
N PRO A 135 4.58 -8.71 -13.32
CA PRO A 135 4.03 -9.70 -14.26
C PRO A 135 4.27 -11.13 -13.82
N GLY A 136 5.43 -11.40 -13.21
CA GLY A 136 5.83 -12.75 -12.80
C GLY A 136 4.90 -13.39 -11.77
N GLU A 137 4.42 -12.61 -10.79
CA GLU A 137 3.48 -13.07 -9.78
C GLU A 137 2.04 -12.82 -10.20
N ARG A 138 1.72 -11.59 -10.61
CA ARG A 138 0.33 -11.19 -10.85
C ARG A 138 -0.33 -11.92 -12.01
N GLN A 139 0.43 -12.31 -13.04
CA GLN A 139 -0.11 -13.16 -14.11
C GLN A 139 -0.52 -14.54 -13.57
N LYS A 140 0.33 -15.17 -12.76
CA LYS A 140 0.02 -16.46 -12.14
C LYS A 140 -1.22 -16.39 -11.25
N VAL A 141 -1.29 -15.35 -10.42
CA VAL A 141 -2.46 -15.10 -9.53
C VAL A 141 -3.72 -14.87 -10.35
N TYR A 142 -3.64 -14.06 -11.41
CA TYR A 142 -4.76 -13.84 -12.31
C TYR A 142 -5.24 -15.14 -12.96
N ASP A 143 -4.32 -15.93 -13.52
CA ASP A 143 -4.64 -17.21 -14.18
C ASP A 143 -5.28 -18.21 -13.21
N LEU A 144 -4.89 -18.17 -11.93
CA LEU A 144 -5.45 -19.03 -10.89
C LEU A 144 -6.92 -18.68 -10.57
N PHE A 145 -7.28 -17.40 -10.60
CA PHE A 145 -8.60 -16.93 -10.16
C PHE A 145 -9.55 -16.52 -11.28
N LYS A 146 -9.09 -16.30 -12.51
CA LYS A 146 -9.89 -15.75 -13.62
C LYS A 146 -11.19 -16.51 -13.93
N ASN A 147 -11.25 -17.80 -13.64
CA ASN A 147 -12.41 -18.67 -13.85
C ASN A 147 -13.00 -19.20 -12.55
N ASN A 148 -12.62 -18.65 -11.40
CA ASN A 148 -13.14 -19.09 -10.11
C ASN A 148 -14.56 -18.52 -9.91
N PRO A 149 -15.60 -19.36 -9.70
CA PRO A 149 -17.01 -18.92 -9.61
C PRO A 149 -17.28 -18.06 -8.38
N HIS A 150 -16.38 -18.03 -7.41
CA HIS A 150 -16.49 -17.23 -6.18
C HIS A 150 -15.78 -15.87 -6.29
N CYS A 151 -15.19 -15.56 -7.45
CA CYS A 151 -14.44 -14.33 -7.68
C CYS A 151 -15.11 -13.45 -8.74
N LEU A 152 -15.35 -12.18 -8.41
CA LEU A 152 -15.58 -11.15 -9.41
C LEU A 152 -14.23 -10.71 -9.97
N VAL A 153 -14.01 -10.99 -11.27
CA VAL A 153 -12.76 -10.61 -11.95
C VAL A 153 -13.00 -9.38 -12.81
N GLN A 154 -12.27 -8.31 -12.53
CA GLN A 154 -12.37 -7.05 -13.28
C GLN A 154 -11.05 -6.70 -13.95
N HIS A 155 -11.07 -6.63 -15.28
CA HIS A 155 -9.91 -6.31 -16.10
C HIS A 155 -9.68 -4.81 -16.35
N ASP A 156 -10.71 -3.99 -16.26
CA ASP A 156 -10.72 -2.60 -16.73
C ASP A 156 -9.79 -1.65 -15.98
N TYR A 157 -9.09 -2.16 -14.96
CA TYR A 157 -8.07 -1.39 -14.26
C TYR A 157 -6.88 -1.02 -15.17
N MET A 158 -6.71 -1.69 -16.31
CA MET A 158 -5.64 -1.45 -17.29
C MET A 158 -5.72 -0.07 -17.96
N HIS A 159 -6.92 0.46 -18.19
CA HIS A 159 -7.11 1.76 -18.83
C HIS A 159 -6.96 2.93 -17.85
N TYR A 160 -7.08 2.67 -16.56
CA TYR A 160 -7.06 3.67 -15.51
C TYR A 160 -5.69 4.34 -15.29
N GLN A 161 -4.58 3.64 -15.56
CA GLN A 161 -3.23 4.18 -15.33
C GLN A 161 -2.69 5.04 -16.48
N LYS A 162 -3.31 5.03 -17.65
CA LYS A 162 -2.82 5.83 -18.80
C LYS A 162 -3.16 7.31 -18.72
N SER A 163 -4.17 7.72 -17.95
CA SER A 163 -4.46 9.14 -17.76
C SER A 163 -3.83 9.63 -16.45
N MET A 164 -2.79 10.44 -16.56
CA MET A 164 -2.13 11.09 -15.42
C MET A 164 -2.99 12.21 -14.79
N HIS A 165 -4.20 12.43 -15.27
CA HIS A 165 -5.11 13.45 -14.77
C HIS A 165 -6.12 12.85 -13.80
N PHE A 166 -5.66 12.58 -12.56
CA PHE A 166 -6.50 12.03 -11.48
C PHE A 166 -7.66 12.93 -11.04
N GLN A 167 -7.71 14.17 -11.51
CA GLN A 167 -8.76 15.14 -11.22
C GLN A 167 -9.85 15.21 -12.31
N ASP A 168 -9.72 14.44 -13.40
CA ASP A 168 -10.72 14.33 -14.44
C ASP A 168 -12.00 13.67 -13.88
N GLU A 169 -13.16 14.22 -14.22
CA GLU A 169 -14.48 13.75 -13.76
C GLU A 169 -14.72 12.28 -14.10
N ASP A 170 -14.29 11.81 -15.27
CA ASP A 170 -14.45 10.42 -15.68
C ASP A 170 -13.61 9.48 -14.80
N ASN A 171 -12.41 9.88 -14.44
CA ASN A 171 -11.58 9.10 -13.51
C ASN A 171 -12.16 9.09 -12.11
N GLN A 172 -12.77 10.18 -11.65
CA GLN A 172 -13.45 10.22 -10.36
C GLN A 172 -14.70 9.32 -10.35
N LYS A 173 -15.50 9.32 -11.42
CA LYS A 173 -16.66 8.41 -11.57
C LYS A 173 -16.24 6.95 -11.55
N ARG A 174 -15.24 6.56 -12.36
CA ARG A 174 -14.70 5.18 -12.38
C ARG A 174 -14.17 4.75 -11.01
N ARG A 175 -13.52 5.65 -10.29
CA ARG A 175 -13.01 5.38 -8.94
C ARG A 175 -14.15 5.23 -7.94
N LEU A 176 -15.19 6.04 -8.06
CA LEU A 176 -16.39 5.92 -7.23
C LEU A 176 -17.06 4.55 -7.43
N GLU A 177 -17.26 4.14 -8.68
CA GLU A 177 -17.81 2.83 -9.04
C GLU A 177 -16.93 1.69 -8.52
N PHE A 178 -15.63 1.81 -8.71
CA PHE A 178 -14.67 0.83 -8.19
C PHE A 178 -14.75 0.70 -6.66
N TYR A 179 -14.76 1.81 -5.91
CA TYR A 179 -14.84 1.74 -4.45
C TYR A 179 -16.18 1.23 -3.96
N ARG A 180 -17.29 1.52 -4.66
CA ARG A 180 -18.60 0.93 -4.37
C ARG A 180 -18.61 -0.58 -4.62
N THR A 181 -18.01 -1.02 -5.71
CA THR A 181 -17.83 -2.46 -5.99
C THR A 181 -16.98 -3.11 -4.90
N LEU A 182 -15.84 -2.51 -4.56
CA LEU A 182 -14.98 -3.03 -3.51
C LEU A 182 -15.71 -3.10 -2.16
N LYS A 183 -16.51 -2.09 -1.78
CA LYS A 183 -17.30 -2.07 -0.55
C LYS A 183 -18.32 -3.23 -0.46
N ARG A 184 -18.80 -3.75 -1.61
CA ARG A 184 -19.67 -4.93 -1.69
C ARG A 184 -18.95 -6.24 -1.48
N CYS A 185 -17.62 -6.25 -1.53
CA CYS A 185 -16.84 -7.48 -1.40
C CYS A 185 -16.61 -7.84 0.06
N LYS A 186 -16.52 -9.15 0.37
CA LYS A 186 -16.00 -9.64 1.64
C LYS A 186 -14.48 -9.62 1.62
N TYR A 187 -13.88 -10.10 0.54
CA TYR A 187 -12.45 -10.29 0.35
C TYR A 187 -11.96 -9.66 -0.94
N ALA A 188 -10.66 -9.38 -1.01
CA ALA A 188 -10.01 -8.97 -2.25
C ALA A 188 -8.60 -9.57 -2.33
N ILE A 189 -8.23 -10.08 -3.49
CA ILE A 189 -6.89 -10.60 -3.80
C ILE A 189 -5.94 -9.42 -3.98
N CYS A 190 -4.91 -9.34 -3.15
CA CYS A 190 -3.96 -8.22 -3.11
C CYS A 190 -2.51 -8.70 -3.29
N PRO A 191 -2.11 -9.16 -4.49
CA PRO A 191 -0.75 -9.61 -4.73
C PRO A 191 0.24 -8.45 -4.72
N ALA A 192 1.48 -8.72 -4.33
CA ALA A 192 2.56 -7.75 -4.39
C ALA A 192 2.64 -7.08 -5.77
N GLY A 193 2.93 -5.79 -5.77
CA GLY A 193 3.17 -5.01 -6.97
C GLY A 193 4.66 -4.84 -7.23
N THR A 194 5.07 -3.64 -7.64
CA THR A 194 6.49 -3.25 -7.68
C THR A 194 7.08 -3.32 -6.27
N GLY A 195 6.33 -2.85 -5.26
CA GLY A 195 6.64 -3.06 -3.84
C GLY A 195 5.87 -4.26 -3.27
N ILE A 196 6.33 -4.75 -2.10
CA ILE A 196 5.68 -5.87 -1.38
C ILE A 196 4.33 -5.42 -0.83
N ASP A 197 4.29 -4.27 -0.16
CA ASP A 197 3.07 -3.65 0.32
C ASP A 197 2.35 -2.91 -0.80
N THR A 198 1.03 -2.92 -0.78
CA THR A 198 0.23 -2.30 -1.85
C THR A 198 -0.87 -1.41 -1.28
N HIS A 199 -1.15 -0.31 -1.96
CA HIS A 199 -2.24 0.61 -1.59
C HIS A 199 -3.61 -0.08 -1.52
N ARG A 200 -3.82 -1.16 -2.30
CA ARG A 200 -5.05 -1.93 -2.30
C ARG A 200 -5.38 -2.53 -0.93
N VAL A 201 -4.38 -2.97 -0.18
CA VAL A 201 -4.56 -3.47 1.20
C VAL A 201 -5.27 -2.41 2.05
N TYR A 202 -4.84 -1.16 1.95
CA TYR A 202 -5.40 -0.06 2.75
C TYR A 202 -6.74 0.46 2.22
N GLU A 203 -6.97 0.41 0.91
CA GLU A 203 -8.29 0.67 0.32
C GLU A 203 -9.32 -0.34 0.86
N CYS A 204 -8.96 -1.63 0.88
CA CYS A 204 -9.78 -2.70 1.44
C CYS A 204 -10.10 -2.44 2.92
N ILE A 205 -9.08 -2.24 3.75
CA ILE A 205 -9.25 -2.01 5.20
C ILE A 205 -10.18 -0.82 5.47
N ASN A 206 -9.99 0.29 4.76
CA ASN A 206 -10.83 1.49 4.93
C ASN A 206 -12.31 1.25 4.53
N LEU A 207 -12.57 0.33 3.61
CA LEU A 207 -13.92 -0.06 3.22
C LEU A 207 -14.45 -1.27 3.99
N GLY A 208 -13.71 -1.76 4.99
CA GLY A 208 -14.06 -2.92 5.81
C GLY A 208 -14.00 -4.25 5.04
N VAL A 209 -13.28 -4.31 3.93
CA VAL A 209 -13.00 -5.52 3.14
C VAL A 209 -11.73 -6.16 3.68
N ILE A 210 -11.67 -7.49 3.71
CA ILE A 210 -10.48 -8.22 4.15
C ILE A 210 -9.57 -8.46 2.94
N PRO A 211 -8.39 -7.81 2.85
CA PRO A 211 -7.43 -8.10 1.81
C PRO A 211 -6.77 -9.45 2.07
N ILE A 212 -6.56 -10.22 1.02
CA ILE A 212 -5.79 -11.47 1.04
C ILE A 212 -4.43 -11.18 0.43
N VAL A 213 -3.38 -11.45 1.17
CA VAL A 213 -1.97 -11.26 0.77
C VAL A 213 -1.20 -12.56 0.92
N ARG A 214 -0.14 -12.76 0.14
CA ARG A 214 0.79 -13.87 0.36
C ARG A 214 1.79 -13.50 1.44
N SER A 215 2.17 -14.49 2.25
CA SER A 215 3.21 -14.38 3.28
C SER A 215 4.49 -13.76 2.73
N SER A 216 5.07 -12.87 3.50
CA SER A 216 6.20 -12.05 3.12
C SER A 216 6.92 -11.54 4.39
N PRO A 217 8.08 -10.90 4.28
CA PRO A 217 8.71 -10.23 5.42
C PRO A 217 7.82 -9.18 6.12
N LEU A 218 6.66 -8.80 5.54
CA LEU A 218 5.72 -7.86 6.13
C LEU A 218 4.62 -8.52 6.99
N ASP A 219 4.67 -9.83 7.23
CA ASP A 219 3.63 -10.54 8.00
C ASP A 219 3.45 -9.95 9.41
N SER A 220 4.53 -9.52 10.05
CA SER A 220 4.47 -8.85 11.36
C SER A 220 3.74 -7.50 11.31
N LEU A 221 3.85 -6.75 10.21
CA LEU A 221 3.08 -5.53 9.98
C LEU A 221 1.58 -5.83 9.89
N TYR A 222 1.22 -6.88 9.16
CA TYR A 222 -0.18 -7.26 8.94
C TYR A 222 -0.84 -7.94 10.14
N ALA A 223 -0.07 -8.50 11.09
CA ALA A 223 -0.59 -9.23 12.24
C ALA A 223 -1.59 -8.44 13.11
N SER A 224 -1.48 -7.11 13.12
CA SER A 224 -2.40 -6.22 13.85
C SER A 224 -3.54 -5.64 13.00
N MET A 225 -3.65 -6.04 11.74
CA MET A 225 -4.61 -5.52 10.77
C MET A 225 -5.62 -6.61 10.35
N PRO A 226 -6.80 -6.25 9.88
CA PRO A 226 -7.77 -7.21 9.34
C PRO A 226 -7.33 -7.71 7.95
N VAL A 227 -6.20 -8.39 7.89
CA VAL A 227 -5.57 -8.93 6.67
C VAL A 227 -5.50 -10.44 6.78
N LYS A 228 -5.87 -11.15 5.72
CA LYS A 228 -5.66 -12.60 5.62
C LYS A 228 -4.33 -12.86 4.92
N VAL A 229 -3.37 -13.39 5.67
CA VAL A 229 -2.10 -13.87 5.12
C VAL A 229 -2.25 -15.35 4.75
N VAL A 230 -1.84 -15.73 3.54
CA VAL A 230 -1.79 -17.11 3.04
C VAL A 230 -0.35 -17.47 2.68
N GLN A 231 0.02 -18.75 2.80
CA GLN A 231 1.36 -19.20 2.43
C GLN A 231 1.49 -19.29 0.90
N ASP A 232 0.48 -19.85 0.26
CA ASP A 232 0.39 -19.96 -1.20
C ASP A 232 -0.97 -19.47 -1.69
N TRP A 233 -1.02 -18.97 -2.92
CA TRP A 233 -2.27 -18.49 -3.53
C TRP A 233 -3.27 -19.63 -3.79
N THR A 234 -2.79 -20.85 -3.96
CA THR A 234 -3.62 -22.06 -4.12
C THR A 234 -4.43 -22.38 -2.88
N ASP A 235 -3.95 -21.99 -1.68
CA ASP A 235 -4.67 -22.18 -0.41
C ASP A 235 -5.98 -21.38 -0.35
N VAL A 236 -6.08 -20.31 -1.15
CA VAL A 236 -7.25 -19.45 -1.19
C VAL A 236 -8.46 -20.14 -1.83
N ILE A 237 -8.25 -21.05 -2.80
CA ILE A 237 -9.35 -21.69 -3.54
C ILE A 237 -10.26 -22.51 -2.61
N PRO A 238 -9.73 -23.55 -1.90
CA PRO A 238 -10.58 -24.35 -1.02
C PRO A 238 -11.16 -23.53 0.14
N TRP A 239 -10.44 -22.50 0.56
CA TRP A 239 -10.94 -21.61 1.59
C TRP A 239 -12.12 -20.75 1.09
N LEU A 240 -12.09 -20.20 -0.14
CA LEU A 240 -13.22 -19.49 -0.73
C LEU A 240 -14.45 -20.40 -0.91
N GLU A 241 -14.23 -21.66 -1.29
CA GLU A 241 -15.31 -22.65 -1.37
C GLU A 241 -15.98 -22.91 -0.02
N GLN A 242 -15.20 -22.96 1.06
CA GLN A 242 -15.72 -23.11 2.42
C GLN A 242 -16.50 -21.87 2.85
N GLU A 243 -15.97 -20.68 2.58
CA GLU A 243 -16.61 -19.40 2.86
C GLU A 243 -17.93 -19.25 2.09
N ALA A 244 -17.97 -19.68 0.82
CA ALA A 244 -19.19 -19.65 -0.01
C ALA A 244 -20.30 -20.55 0.57
N ARG A 245 -19.94 -21.73 1.09
CA ARG A 245 -20.91 -22.63 1.74
C ARG A 245 -21.45 -22.07 3.07
N SER A 246 -20.62 -21.34 3.81
CA SER A 246 -21.03 -20.71 5.09
C SER A 246 -21.85 -19.44 4.88
N CYS A 247 -21.76 -18.85 3.69
CA CYS A 247 -22.49 -17.66 3.30
C CYS A 247 -23.55 -18.05 2.27
N THR A 248 -24.79 -17.70 2.51
CA THR A 248 -25.89 -17.80 1.50
C THR A 248 -25.71 -16.76 0.38
N LEU A 249 -24.50 -16.58 -0.14
CA LEU A 249 -24.23 -15.65 -1.22
C LEU A 249 -24.47 -16.34 -2.57
N PRO A 250 -25.16 -15.66 -3.53
CA PRO A 250 -25.28 -16.18 -4.89
C PRO A 250 -23.90 -16.21 -5.57
N PRO A 251 -23.68 -17.07 -6.59
CA PRO A 251 -22.47 -17.04 -7.39
C PRO A 251 -22.30 -15.65 -8.03
N ALA A 252 -21.05 -15.19 -8.14
CA ALA A 252 -20.71 -13.92 -8.79
C ALA A 252 -21.11 -14.00 -10.28
N GLN A 253 -21.93 -13.05 -10.73
CA GLN A 253 -22.33 -12.91 -12.16
C GLN A 253 -21.33 -12.07 -12.93
#